data_47d9e8e3f4671157dc708fb55c3f0b86
#
_entry.id   47d9e8e3f4671157dc708fb55c3f0b86
#
_cell.length_a   1.000
_cell.length_b   1.000
_cell.length_c   1.000
_cell.angle_alpha   90.00
_cell.angle_beta   90.00
_cell.angle_gamma   90.00
#
_symmetry.space_group_name_H-M   'P 1'
#
loop_
_entity.id
_entity.type
_entity.pdbx_description
1 polymer ?
#
loop_
_entity_poly.entity_id
_entity_poly.type
_entity_poly.pdbx_seq_one_letter_code
_entity_poly.pdbx_strand_id
1 'polypeptide(L)'
;MSRLIILGSSWAVPIENHANTHMAIEGDNGVVLIDCPGTPSVRLAHAGISFDQVKDLILTHFHPDHVGGVPLLLMNMWMLGRDEPLHIYGSHHCLERVEDMMGFFHWETWPNFFPVSFHRLPERERILLLEKQDIRIYASPVRHVIPTFGLRIESPIDGRVISYSCDTEPCPSMARLAAG
;
A
#
# COMPACT_ATOMS: atom_id res chain seq x y z
N MET A 1 -17.12 -5.31 -9.17
CA MET A 1 -16.63 -4.05 -9.83
C MET A 1 -15.74 -3.33 -8.87
N SER A 2 -14.50 -3.05 -9.24
CA SER A 2 -13.53 -2.40 -8.36
C SER A 2 -13.76 -0.88 -8.23
N ARG A 3 -13.43 -0.33 -7.06
CA ARG A 3 -13.57 1.09 -6.71
C ARG A 3 -12.27 1.61 -6.11
N LEU A 4 -11.71 2.70 -6.68
CA LEU A 4 -10.61 3.42 -6.07
C LEU A 4 -11.16 4.46 -5.09
N ILE A 5 -10.62 4.48 -3.88
CA ILE A 5 -10.98 5.38 -2.80
C ILE A 5 -9.73 6.16 -2.38
N ILE A 6 -9.74 7.48 -2.51
CA ILE A 6 -8.68 8.33 -2.01
C ILE A 6 -8.92 8.56 -0.51
N LEU A 7 -8.04 8.03 0.32
CA LEU A 7 -8.11 8.15 1.79
C LEU A 7 -7.40 9.40 2.30
N GLY A 8 -6.40 9.86 1.55
CA GLY A 8 -5.67 11.10 1.79
C GLY A 8 -5.01 11.59 0.51
N SER A 9 -4.83 12.90 0.38
CA SER A 9 -4.32 13.55 -0.83
C SER A 9 -3.33 14.69 -0.55
N SER A 10 -2.85 14.81 0.70
CA SER A 10 -1.83 15.79 1.04
C SER A 10 -0.43 15.23 0.76
N TRP A 11 0.53 16.12 0.59
CA TRP A 11 1.96 15.80 0.51
C TRP A 11 2.52 15.38 1.90
N ALA A 12 3.84 15.37 2.08
CA ALA A 12 4.49 14.98 3.34
C ALA A 12 3.99 15.77 4.58
N VAL A 13 3.55 17.00 4.39
CA VAL A 13 2.93 17.80 5.46
C VAL A 13 1.40 17.78 5.29
N PRO A 14 0.66 17.07 6.16
CA PRO A 14 -0.79 17.05 6.11
C PRO A 14 -1.37 18.41 6.48
N ILE A 15 -2.50 18.74 5.90
CA ILE A 15 -3.25 19.96 6.22
C ILE A 15 -4.64 19.58 6.75
N GLU A 16 -5.36 20.54 7.29
CA GLU A 16 -6.70 20.32 7.82
C GLU A 16 -7.59 19.59 6.80
N ASN A 17 -8.19 18.49 7.22
CA ASN A 17 -9.05 17.59 6.43
C ASN A 17 -8.36 16.80 5.29
N HIS A 18 -7.05 17.00 5.07
CA HIS A 18 -6.27 16.25 4.09
C HIS A 18 -5.13 15.50 4.76
N ALA A 19 -5.27 14.19 4.90
CA ALA A 19 -4.18 13.30 5.32
C ALA A 19 -3.15 13.12 4.19
N ASN A 20 -1.97 12.62 4.56
CA ASN A 20 -0.94 12.23 3.59
C ASN A 20 -1.53 11.29 2.51
N THR A 21 -0.94 11.32 1.34
CA THR A 21 -1.43 10.55 0.19
C THR A 21 -1.42 9.06 0.47
N HIS A 22 -2.58 8.45 0.43
CA HIS A 22 -2.79 7.00 0.45
C HIS A 22 -4.18 6.68 -0.09
N MET A 23 -4.37 5.46 -0.55
CA MET A 23 -5.61 5.07 -1.20
C MET A 23 -5.95 3.61 -0.95
N ALA A 24 -7.21 3.25 -1.16
CA ALA A 24 -7.69 1.88 -1.13
C ALA A 24 -8.33 1.52 -2.47
N ILE A 25 -8.11 0.27 -2.90
CA ILE A 25 -8.83 -0.32 -4.03
C ILE A 25 -9.72 -1.41 -3.45
N GLU A 26 -11.02 -1.17 -3.48
CA GLU A 26 -12.01 -2.16 -3.09
C GLU A 26 -12.39 -2.99 -4.32
N GLY A 27 -12.28 -4.30 -4.20
CA GLY A 27 -12.59 -5.27 -5.23
C GLY A 27 -13.40 -6.44 -4.69
N ASP A 28 -13.76 -7.38 -5.55
CA ASP A 28 -14.59 -8.54 -5.21
C ASP A 28 -13.91 -9.46 -4.16
N ASN A 29 -12.59 -9.45 -4.08
CA ASN A 29 -11.79 -10.26 -3.16
C ASN A 29 -11.13 -9.45 -2.01
N GLY A 30 -11.78 -8.38 -1.57
CA GLY A 30 -11.30 -7.53 -0.48
C GLY A 30 -10.62 -6.25 -0.95
N VAL A 31 -9.90 -5.63 -0.04
CA VAL A 31 -9.31 -4.31 -0.23
C VAL A 31 -7.79 -4.41 -0.34
N VAL A 32 -7.24 -3.73 -1.33
CA VAL A 32 -5.80 -3.43 -1.46
C VAL A 32 -5.57 -2.02 -0.95
N LEU A 33 -4.78 -1.87 0.10
CA LEU A 33 -4.36 -0.57 0.62
C LEU A 33 -3.03 -0.17 -0.05
N ILE A 34 -2.91 1.06 -0.51
CA ILE A 34 -1.69 1.62 -1.09
C ILE A 34 -1.21 2.72 -0.15
N ASP A 35 -0.04 2.50 0.42
CA ASP A 35 0.58 3.26 1.51
C ASP A 35 -0.25 3.29 2.81
N CYS A 36 0.39 3.58 3.91
CA CYS A 36 -0.21 3.53 5.23
C CYS A 36 0.37 4.60 6.16
N PRO A 37 0.08 5.89 5.91
CA PRO A 37 0.49 6.97 6.79
C PRO A 37 -0.41 7.14 8.00
N GLY A 38 0.07 7.86 8.99
CA GLY A 38 -0.73 8.45 10.09
C GLY A 38 -1.57 7.46 10.88
N THR A 39 -2.89 7.67 10.89
CA THR A 39 -3.87 6.85 11.62
C THR A 39 -4.80 6.10 10.65
N PRO A 40 -4.38 4.95 10.12
CA PRO A 40 -5.12 4.22 9.08
C PRO A 40 -6.53 3.81 9.54
N SER A 41 -6.69 3.47 10.83
CA SER A 41 -7.99 3.09 11.39
C SER A 41 -9.08 4.15 11.18
N VAL A 42 -8.75 5.41 11.42
CA VAL A 42 -9.70 6.52 11.25
C VAL A 42 -10.09 6.69 9.78
N ARG A 43 -9.12 6.60 8.88
CA ARG A 43 -9.35 6.78 7.44
C ARG A 43 -10.14 5.64 6.82
N LEU A 44 -9.82 4.41 7.19
CA LEU A 44 -10.59 3.23 6.76
C LEU A 44 -12.03 3.30 7.27
N ALA A 45 -12.23 3.64 8.55
CA ALA A 45 -13.58 3.80 9.12
C ALA A 45 -14.41 4.87 8.39
N HIS A 46 -13.82 6.03 8.08
CA HIS A 46 -14.50 7.09 7.32
C HIS A 46 -14.86 6.63 5.89
N ALA A 47 -14.07 5.73 5.31
CA ALA A 47 -14.35 5.14 4.00
C ALA A 47 -15.35 3.97 4.05
N GLY A 48 -15.77 3.55 5.24
CA GLY A 48 -16.66 2.40 5.43
C GLY A 48 -15.96 1.05 5.23
N ILE A 49 -14.61 1.02 5.32
CA ILE A 49 -13.79 -0.19 5.15
C ILE A 49 -13.46 -0.75 6.53
N SER A 50 -13.80 -2.02 6.77
CA SER A 50 -13.36 -2.75 7.95
C SER A 50 -11.94 -3.30 7.77
N PHE A 51 -11.21 -3.52 8.87
CA PHE A 51 -9.86 -4.09 8.82
C PHE A 51 -9.82 -5.49 8.19
N ASP A 52 -10.87 -6.30 8.36
CA ASP A 52 -10.95 -7.66 7.82
C ASP A 52 -11.05 -7.68 6.29
N GLN A 53 -11.51 -6.58 5.69
CA GLN A 53 -11.56 -6.43 4.25
C GLN A 53 -10.17 -6.17 3.64
N VAL A 54 -9.22 -5.60 4.41
CA VAL A 54 -7.87 -5.32 3.91
C VAL A 54 -7.08 -6.62 3.84
N LYS A 55 -6.80 -7.10 2.63
CA LYS A 55 -6.06 -8.34 2.38
C LYS A 55 -4.63 -8.09 1.92
N ASP A 56 -4.39 -6.96 1.29
CA ASP A 56 -3.12 -6.58 0.69
C ASP A 56 -2.75 -5.14 1.07
N LEU A 57 -1.48 -4.91 1.37
CA LEU A 57 -0.89 -3.60 1.59
C LEU A 57 0.30 -3.43 0.65
N ILE A 58 0.27 -2.41 -0.19
CA ILE A 58 1.38 -2.06 -1.07
C ILE A 58 2.06 -0.83 -0.48
N LEU A 59 3.35 -0.94 -0.19
CA LEU A 59 4.17 0.17 0.29
C LEU A 59 5.08 0.63 -0.84
N THR A 60 4.86 1.85 -1.30
CA THR A 60 5.57 2.41 -2.45
C THR A 60 7.02 2.70 -2.13
N HIS A 61 7.31 3.22 -0.93
CA HIS A 61 8.66 3.49 -0.43
C HIS A 61 8.67 3.73 1.09
N PHE A 62 9.87 3.83 1.67
CA PHE A 62 10.03 3.97 3.13
C PHE A 62 10.23 5.43 3.56
N HIS A 63 9.24 6.30 3.33
CA HIS A 63 9.17 7.61 4.00
C HIS A 63 8.06 7.59 5.07
N PRO A 64 8.19 8.37 6.17
CA PRO A 64 7.23 8.35 7.27
C PRO A 64 5.79 8.63 6.88
N ASP A 65 5.59 9.49 5.90
CA ASP A 65 4.29 9.86 5.35
C ASP A 65 3.67 8.81 4.42
N HIS A 66 4.38 7.68 4.20
CA HIS A 66 3.90 6.50 3.46
C HIS A 66 3.82 5.24 4.32
N VAL A 67 4.68 5.10 5.35
CA VAL A 67 4.73 3.87 6.15
C VAL A 67 4.47 4.07 7.64
N GLY A 68 4.43 5.33 8.12
CA GLY A 68 4.38 5.62 9.56
C GLY A 68 3.16 5.08 10.31
N GLY A 69 2.09 4.73 9.61
CA GLY A 69 0.90 4.11 10.17
C GLY A 69 0.91 2.58 10.21
N VAL A 70 1.91 1.92 9.60
CA VAL A 70 1.97 0.45 9.53
C VAL A 70 1.95 -0.21 10.91
N PRO A 71 2.74 0.24 11.91
CA PRO A 71 2.68 -0.36 13.24
C PRO A 71 1.28 -0.27 13.88
N LEU A 72 0.60 0.87 13.71
CA LEU A 72 -0.76 1.05 14.22
C LEU A 72 -1.78 0.20 13.46
N LEU A 73 -1.64 0.06 12.15
CA LEU A 73 -2.49 -0.80 11.35
C LEU A 73 -2.41 -2.25 11.84
N LEU A 74 -1.21 -2.79 11.96
CA LEU A 74 -0.98 -4.18 12.39
C LEU A 74 -1.45 -4.40 13.83
N MET A 75 -1.14 -3.47 14.74
CA MET A 75 -1.60 -3.55 16.12
C MET A 75 -3.13 -3.51 16.23
N ASN A 76 -3.80 -2.62 15.48
CA ASN A 76 -5.25 -2.52 15.50
C ASN A 76 -5.92 -3.78 14.94
N MET A 77 -5.40 -4.34 13.84
CA MET A 77 -5.87 -5.61 13.28
C MET A 77 -5.75 -6.76 14.29
N TRP A 78 -4.60 -6.85 14.97
CA TRP A 78 -4.37 -7.82 16.01
C TRP A 78 -5.31 -7.66 17.21
N MET A 79 -5.44 -6.43 17.74
CA MET A 79 -6.32 -6.13 18.89
C MET A 79 -7.81 -6.40 18.60
N LEU A 80 -8.21 -6.32 17.33
CA LEU A 80 -9.56 -6.66 16.88
C LEU A 80 -9.75 -8.14 16.57
N GLY A 81 -8.73 -8.97 16.83
CA GLY A 81 -8.82 -10.43 16.71
C GLY A 81 -8.72 -10.95 15.28
N ARG A 82 -8.03 -10.21 14.39
CA ARG A 82 -7.76 -10.71 13.04
C ARG A 82 -7.00 -12.04 13.08
N ASP A 83 -7.44 -13.01 12.31
CA ASP A 83 -6.76 -14.30 12.10
C ASP A 83 -6.37 -14.55 10.62
N GLU A 84 -6.96 -13.80 9.71
CA GLU A 84 -6.68 -13.86 8.28
C GLU A 84 -5.31 -13.26 7.92
N PRO A 85 -4.58 -13.86 6.97
CA PRO A 85 -3.30 -13.33 6.52
C PRO A 85 -3.38 -11.91 5.96
N LEU A 86 -2.30 -11.14 6.13
CA LEU A 86 -2.05 -9.89 5.43
C LEU A 86 -0.82 -10.03 4.55
N HIS A 87 -0.95 -9.65 3.27
CA HIS A 87 0.16 -9.62 2.32
C HIS A 87 0.68 -8.20 2.17
N ILE A 88 1.98 -7.99 2.40
CA ILE A 88 2.64 -6.67 2.30
C ILE A 88 3.65 -6.71 1.16
N TYR A 89 3.51 -5.81 0.20
CA TYR A 89 4.33 -5.71 -1.00
C TYR A 89 5.16 -4.43 -0.99
N GLY A 90 6.39 -4.50 -1.46
CA GLY A 90 7.26 -3.33 -1.58
C GLY A 90 8.66 -3.69 -2.07
N SER A 91 9.53 -2.70 -2.23
CA SER A 91 10.94 -2.93 -2.51
C SER A 91 11.62 -3.66 -1.33
N HIS A 92 12.75 -4.34 -1.61
CA HIS A 92 13.56 -4.94 -0.54
C HIS A 92 13.92 -3.87 0.53
N HIS A 93 14.39 -2.70 0.06
CA HIS A 93 14.73 -1.57 0.92
C HIS A 93 13.57 -1.12 1.83
N CYS A 94 12.34 -1.07 1.31
CA CYS A 94 11.18 -0.64 2.09
C CYS A 94 10.79 -1.70 3.13
N LEU A 95 10.65 -2.95 2.70
CA LEU A 95 10.13 -4.02 3.56
C LEU A 95 11.11 -4.40 4.66
N GLU A 96 12.42 -4.42 4.40
CA GLU A 96 13.44 -4.63 5.44
C GLU A 96 13.30 -3.61 6.58
N ARG A 97 13.13 -2.34 6.23
CA ARG A 97 12.96 -1.26 7.23
C ARG A 97 11.61 -1.30 7.94
N VAL A 98 10.57 -1.77 7.29
CA VAL A 98 9.27 -2.01 7.95
C VAL A 98 9.40 -3.15 8.96
N GLU A 99 10.09 -4.24 8.63
CA GLU A 99 10.35 -5.35 9.56
C GLU A 99 11.19 -4.86 10.75
N ASP A 100 12.27 -4.08 10.51
CA ASP A 100 13.07 -3.46 11.56
C ASP A 100 12.23 -2.55 12.46
N MET A 101 11.39 -1.70 11.86
CA MET A 101 10.48 -0.81 12.59
C MET A 101 9.51 -1.60 13.47
N MET A 102 8.95 -2.70 12.98
CA MET A 102 8.08 -3.58 13.75
C MET A 102 8.85 -4.31 14.86
N GLY A 103 10.12 -4.66 14.62
CA GLY A 103 11.02 -5.24 15.61
C GLY A 103 11.20 -4.36 16.85
N PHE A 104 11.23 -3.03 16.71
CA PHE A 104 11.28 -2.11 17.87
C PHE A 104 10.04 -2.22 18.77
N PHE A 105 8.92 -2.71 18.25
CA PHE A 105 7.70 -2.96 19.02
C PHE A 105 7.59 -4.41 19.49
N HIS A 106 8.60 -5.24 19.27
CA HIS A 106 8.62 -6.66 19.66
C HIS A 106 7.39 -7.43 19.19
N TRP A 107 6.91 -7.15 17.98
CA TRP A 107 5.68 -7.71 17.42
C TRP A 107 5.69 -9.24 17.34
N GLU A 108 6.86 -9.85 17.20
CA GLU A 108 7.07 -11.30 17.24
C GLU A 108 6.67 -11.95 18.58
N THR A 109 6.50 -11.13 19.63
CA THR A 109 6.06 -11.58 20.96
C THR A 109 4.56 -11.42 21.19
N TRP A 110 3.84 -10.80 20.24
CA TRP A 110 2.41 -10.56 20.40
C TRP A 110 1.64 -11.89 20.32
N PRO A 111 0.87 -12.28 21.36
CA PRO A 111 0.24 -13.58 21.41
C PRO A 111 -0.85 -13.70 20.33
N ASN A 112 -0.87 -14.85 19.62
CA ASN A 112 -1.82 -15.14 18.57
C ASN A 112 -1.87 -14.08 17.45
N PHE A 113 -0.73 -13.46 17.14
CA PHE A 113 -0.63 -12.51 16.04
C PHE A 113 -0.92 -13.21 14.71
N PHE A 114 -1.69 -12.56 13.84
CA PHE A 114 -2.08 -13.12 12.55
C PHE A 114 -0.89 -13.23 11.59
N PRO A 115 -0.96 -14.10 10.57
CA PRO A 115 0.13 -14.24 9.60
C PRO A 115 0.33 -12.98 8.75
N VAL A 116 1.58 -12.51 8.65
CA VAL A 116 2.00 -11.44 7.75
C VAL A 116 3.03 -11.98 6.77
N SER A 117 2.80 -11.77 5.47
CA SER A 117 3.68 -12.22 4.40
C SER A 117 4.28 -11.02 3.66
N PHE A 118 5.61 -10.92 3.64
CA PHE A 118 6.33 -9.87 2.93
C PHE A 118 6.74 -10.31 1.52
N HIS A 119 6.29 -9.60 0.50
CA HIS A 119 6.55 -9.86 -0.91
C HIS A 119 7.50 -8.80 -1.47
N ARG A 120 8.79 -9.12 -1.52
CA ARG A 120 9.85 -8.22 -2.01
C ARG A 120 9.87 -8.17 -3.52
N LEU A 121 9.65 -6.99 -4.07
CA LEU A 121 9.61 -6.75 -5.51
C LEU A 121 11.02 -6.50 -6.05
N PRO A 122 11.39 -7.10 -7.21
CA PRO A 122 12.64 -6.77 -7.89
C PRO A 122 12.57 -5.36 -8.49
N GLU A 123 13.70 -4.66 -8.54
CA GLU A 123 13.80 -3.31 -9.10
C GLU A 123 13.88 -3.36 -10.65
N ARG A 124 12.79 -3.73 -11.29
CA ARG A 124 12.63 -3.73 -12.75
C ARG A 124 11.28 -3.16 -13.16
N GLU A 125 11.18 -2.69 -14.40
CA GLU A 125 9.94 -2.07 -14.89
C GLU A 125 8.84 -3.09 -15.15
N ARG A 126 7.59 -2.64 -14.97
CA ARG A 126 6.34 -3.36 -15.28
C ARG A 126 6.25 -4.75 -14.66
N ILE A 127 6.62 -4.85 -13.39
CA ILE A 127 6.41 -6.08 -12.63
C ILE A 127 4.93 -6.23 -12.36
N LEU A 128 4.36 -7.38 -12.68
CA LEU A 128 3.04 -7.75 -12.18
C LEU A 128 3.17 -8.00 -10.68
N LEU A 129 2.66 -7.06 -9.88
CA LEU A 129 2.73 -7.08 -8.42
C LEU A 129 1.59 -7.92 -7.84
N LEU A 130 0.37 -7.68 -8.33
CA LEU A 130 -0.86 -8.32 -7.86
C LEU A 130 -1.80 -8.59 -9.02
N GLU A 131 -2.40 -9.77 -9.06
CA GLU A 131 -3.46 -10.11 -10.00
C GLU A 131 -4.63 -10.77 -9.26
N LYS A 132 -5.80 -10.19 -9.43
CA LYS A 132 -7.10 -10.71 -8.98
C LYS A 132 -8.07 -10.68 -10.16
N GLN A 133 -9.25 -11.24 -9.98
CA GLN A 133 -10.24 -11.32 -11.05
C GLN A 133 -10.60 -9.94 -11.64
N ASP A 134 -10.68 -8.92 -10.81
CA ASP A 134 -11.14 -7.58 -11.15
C ASP A 134 -10.05 -6.50 -11.10
N ILE A 135 -8.82 -6.85 -10.70
CA ILE A 135 -7.70 -5.90 -10.53
C ILE A 135 -6.38 -6.54 -10.95
N ARG A 136 -5.61 -5.80 -11.75
CA ARG A 136 -4.17 -6.06 -11.98
C ARG A 136 -3.37 -4.84 -11.58
N ILE A 137 -2.30 -5.05 -10.82
CA ILE A 137 -1.42 -3.96 -10.40
C ILE A 137 -0.01 -4.27 -10.87
N TYR A 138 0.55 -3.32 -11.62
CA TYR A 138 1.93 -3.34 -12.07
C TYR A 138 2.72 -2.28 -11.32
N ALA A 139 4.00 -2.54 -11.08
CA ALA A 139 4.92 -1.62 -10.46
C ALA A 139 6.13 -1.36 -11.37
N SER A 140 6.67 -0.15 -11.33
CA SER A 140 7.95 0.22 -11.96
C SER A 140 8.75 1.11 -11.02
N PRO A 141 10.09 0.95 -10.95
CA PRO A 141 10.93 1.90 -10.23
C PRO A 141 10.79 3.30 -10.83
N VAL A 142 10.73 4.30 -9.95
CA VAL A 142 10.67 5.73 -10.32
C VAL A 142 11.82 6.50 -9.69
N ARG A 143 12.03 7.75 -10.11
CA ARG A 143 13.14 8.57 -9.62
C ARG A 143 12.75 9.30 -8.35
N HIS A 144 13.28 8.85 -7.25
CA HIS A 144 13.13 9.48 -5.95
C HIS A 144 14.43 9.33 -5.13
N VAL A 145 14.53 9.98 -3.99
CA VAL A 145 15.73 9.95 -3.10
C VAL A 145 16.01 8.58 -2.48
N ILE A 146 15.00 7.72 -2.43
CA ILE A 146 15.11 6.32 -2.01
C ILE A 146 14.37 5.40 -3.00
N PRO A 147 14.63 4.07 -3.00
CA PRO A 147 13.93 3.14 -3.87
C PRO A 147 12.40 3.26 -3.74
N THR A 148 11.75 3.66 -4.83
CA THR A 148 10.32 3.99 -4.88
C THR A 148 9.68 3.36 -6.11
N PHE A 149 8.45 2.88 -5.99
CA PHE A 149 7.64 2.36 -7.08
C PHE A 149 6.48 3.28 -7.43
N GLY A 150 6.32 3.57 -8.73
CA GLY A 150 5.05 3.98 -9.29
C GLY A 150 4.19 2.76 -9.61
N LEU A 151 2.88 2.93 -9.62
CA LEU A 151 1.92 1.86 -9.84
C LEU A 151 1.03 2.13 -11.04
N ARG A 152 0.68 1.07 -11.76
CA ARG A 152 -0.38 1.04 -12.78
C ARG A 152 -1.43 0.02 -12.35
N ILE A 153 -2.66 0.47 -12.23
CA ILE A 153 -3.81 -0.31 -11.78
C ILE A 153 -4.74 -0.46 -12.97
N GLU A 154 -5.03 -1.68 -13.33
CA GLU A 154 -5.92 -2.02 -14.45
C GLU A 154 -7.13 -2.79 -13.94
N SER A 155 -8.29 -2.48 -14.48
CA SER A 155 -9.50 -3.28 -14.33
C SER A 155 -9.68 -4.18 -15.56
N PRO A 156 -9.48 -5.50 -15.43
CA PRO A 156 -9.72 -6.43 -16.54
C PRO A 156 -11.18 -6.48 -17.01
N ILE A 157 -12.12 -6.05 -16.17
CA ILE A 157 -13.55 -6.14 -16.43
C ILE A 157 -14.02 -5.05 -17.38
N ASP A 158 -13.58 -3.80 -17.18
CA ASP A 158 -14.05 -2.64 -17.94
C ASP A 158 -12.94 -1.89 -18.69
N GLY A 159 -11.72 -2.39 -18.62
CA GLY A 159 -10.55 -1.84 -19.32
C GLY A 159 -10.05 -0.51 -18.78
N ARG A 160 -10.54 -0.04 -17.64
CA ARG A 160 -10.06 1.20 -17.03
C ARG A 160 -8.65 1.05 -16.48
N VAL A 161 -7.88 2.11 -16.63
CA VAL A 161 -6.50 2.18 -16.17
C VAL A 161 -6.28 3.46 -15.37
N ILE A 162 -5.61 3.31 -14.23
CA ILE A 162 -5.15 4.42 -13.40
C ILE A 162 -3.66 4.24 -13.15
N SER A 163 -2.89 5.31 -13.29
CA SER A 163 -1.48 5.31 -12.93
C SER A 163 -1.24 6.26 -11.77
N TYR A 164 -0.54 5.75 -10.75
CA TYR A 164 -0.12 6.50 -9.58
C TYR A 164 1.41 6.64 -9.62
N SER A 165 1.88 7.87 -9.76
CA SER A 165 3.31 8.15 -9.88
C SER A 165 4.08 7.93 -8.57
N CYS A 166 3.37 8.03 -7.43
CA CYS A 166 3.99 8.20 -6.14
C CYS A 166 4.92 9.42 -6.11
N ASP A 167 5.81 9.49 -5.16
CA ASP A 167 6.83 10.54 -5.05
C ASP A 167 7.91 10.29 -6.10
N THR A 168 7.99 11.15 -7.09
CA THR A 168 8.96 11.02 -8.17
C THR A 168 9.26 12.34 -8.85
N GLU A 169 10.52 12.52 -9.27
CA GLU A 169 10.84 13.45 -10.34
C GLU A 169 10.34 12.91 -11.68
N PRO A 170 10.16 13.76 -12.69
CA PRO A 170 9.85 13.28 -14.03
C PRO A 170 10.87 12.21 -14.49
N CYS A 171 10.40 11.03 -14.86
CA CYS A 171 11.28 9.94 -15.28
C CYS A 171 10.63 9.09 -16.39
N PRO A 172 11.48 8.53 -17.31
CA PRO A 172 10.96 7.75 -18.42
C PRO A 172 10.24 6.46 -18.00
N SER A 173 10.64 5.82 -16.89
CA SER A 173 10.01 4.60 -16.40
C SER A 173 8.54 4.82 -16.00
N MET A 174 8.25 5.95 -15.34
CA MET A 174 6.86 6.31 -15.01
C MET A 174 6.05 6.61 -16.27
N ALA A 175 6.63 7.33 -17.25
CA ALA A 175 5.95 7.60 -18.50
C ALA A 175 5.60 6.30 -19.25
N ARG A 176 6.53 5.34 -19.32
CA ARG A 176 6.28 4.02 -19.93
C ARG A 176 5.24 3.20 -19.15
N LEU A 177 5.26 3.25 -17.83
CA LEU A 177 4.28 2.57 -16.99
C LEU A 177 2.87 3.12 -17.25
N ALA A 178 2.73 4.43 -17.36
CA ALA A 178 1.44 5.09 -17.58
C ALA A 178 0.89 4.90 -19.00
N ALA A 179 1.77 4.82 -20.01
CA ALA A 179 1.36 4.73 -21.42
C ALA A 179 0.76 3.37 -21.83
N GLY A 180 1.06 2.32 -21.11
CA GLY A 180 0.56 0.98 -21.41
C GLY A 180 1.63 0.05 -21.80
#